data_9ac62ae14e3ac7822f7024ca4cd6cadd
#
_entry.id   9ac62ae14e3ac7822f7024ca4cd6cadd
#
_cell.length_a   1.000
_cell.length_b   1.000
_cell.length_c   1.000
_cell.angle_alpha   90.00
_cell.angle_beta   90.00
_cell.angle_gamma   90.00
#
_symmetry.space_group_name_H-M   'P 1'
#
loop_
_entity.id
_entity.type
_entity.pdbx_description
1 polymer ?
#
loop_
_entity_poly.entity_id
_entity_poly.type
_entity_poly.pdbx_seq_one_letter_code
_entity_poly.pdbx_strand_id
1 'polypeptide(L)'
;MSFFTLRESDKPLACLPIDYQVYAREQAGRCLRIKRVIRRLVLGSCLALTVGCSATGKTNTFILTADLPPNFAYAARANYVPAKGETCTVPGGRNTQIGFNVEEWRTEYKPDSEVELHRTVIGCPLVLNSIELNIYAKYGTDRGDFGSDFGKIAVRTHLDERDKGTFNAAGESEFYGQCQWLFRTSGSLRRIVKILDCKDTDAQGNLTRGHPFAAYSLDQLPGKTVRLKVKLADVERPYMKDTWVKVPGGWKRCMGDNFEDQYAFCYGNYKDFSTFKMPDGSSCTIYPGCTENKEVTP
;
A
#
# COMPACT_ATOMS: atom_id res chain seq x y z
N MET A 1 8.33 22.81 -49.66
CA MET A 1 7.02 22.76 -50.37
C MET A 1 6.32 21.55 -49.69
N SER A 2 5.36 21.68 -48.90
CA SER A 2 4.09 22.26 -48.75
C SER A 2 3.71 22.28 -47.27
N PHE A 3 3.23 23.40 -46.84
CA PHE A 3 2.55 23.65 -45.55
C PHE A 3 1.19 22.96 -45.52
N PHE A 4 0.84 22.33 -44.41
CA PHE A 4 -0.58 22.16 -44.06
C PHE A 4 -0.78 22.64 -42.63
N THR A 5 -1.39 23.79 -42.57
CA THR A 5 -2.04 24.37 -41.39
C THR A 5 -3.39 23.71 -41.20
N LEU A 6 -3.72 23.29 -40.01
CA LEU A 6 -5.06 22.98 -39.57
C LEU A 6 -5.42 23.80 -38.33
N ARG A 7 -6.45 24.47 -38.50
CA ARG A 7 -7.27 25.51 -37.89
C ARG A 7 -7.81 25.06 -36.52
N GLU A 8 -7.63 25.93 -35.58
CA GLU A 8 -8.36 26.07 -34.33
C GLU A 8 -9.86 26.10 -34.54
N SER A 9 -10.62 25.44 -33.72
CA SER A 9 -12.05 25.71 -33.55
C SER A 9 -12.40 25.65 -32.07
N ASP A 10 -12.31 26.84 -31.47
CA ASP A 10 -12.98 27.17 -30.21
C ASP A 10 -14.48 27.07 -30.34
N LYS A 11 -15.14 26.35 -29.44
CA LYS A 11 -16.52 26.62 -29.06
C LYS A 11 -16.72 26.46 -27.57
N PRO A 12 -17.21 27.50 -26.89
CA PRO A 12 -17.55 27.41 -25.48
C PRO A 12 -18.90 26.71 -25.29
N LEU A 13 -18.97 25.78 -24.33
CA LEU A 13 -20.25 25.22 -23.90
C LEU A 13 -20.95 26.20 -22.98
N ALA A 14 -22.06 26.64 -23.47
CA ALA A 14 -22.99 27.55 -22.84
C ALA A 14 -23.68 26.94 -21.61
N CYS A 15 -23.95 27.82 -20.67
CA CYS A 15 -24.79 27.65 -19.49
C CYS A 15 -26.14 27.01 -19.81
N LEU A 16 -26.55 26.05 -19.00
CA LEU A 16 -27.92 25.59 -18.90
C LEU A 16 -28.75 26.46 -17.94
N PRO A 17 -30.03 26.69 -18.22
CA PRO A 17 -30.78 27.74 -17.56
C PRO A 17 -31.39 27.34 -16.23
N ILE A 18 -31.53 28.36 -15.44
CA ILE A 18 -32.26 28.55 -14.20
C ILE A 18 -33.74 28.26 -14.43
N ASP A 19 -34.21 27.08 -14.03
CA ASP A 19 -35.66 26.79 -13.94
C ASP A 19 -36.08 25.86 -12.79
N TYR A 20 -35.28 25.81 -11.73
CA TYR A 20 -35.65 25.03 -10.55
C TYR A 20 -36.07 25.83 -9.28
N GLN A 21 -36.13 27.17 -9.41
CA GLN A 21 -36.50 28.01 -8.25
C GLN A 21 -37.92 28.52 -8.24
N VAL A 22 -38.69 28.32 -9.30
CA VAL A 22 -40.07 28.84 -9.39
C VAL A 22 -41.09 27.81 -8.87
N TYR A 23 -40.76 26.50 -8.88
CA TYR A 23 -41.71 25.47 -8.45
C TYR A 23 -41.83 25.30 -6.95
N ALA A 24 -40.91 25.86 -6.15
CA ALA A 24 -40.90 25.74 -4.71
C ALA A 24 -41.72 26.85 -4.00
N ARG A 25 -42.13 27.90 -4.66
CA ARG A 25 -42.86 29.00 -4.05
C ARG A 25 -44.39 28.91 -4.15
N GLU A 26 -44.92 28.09 -5.02
CA GLU A 26 -46.39 27.95 -5.19
C GLU A 26 -47.03 26.90 -4.28
N GLN A 27 -46.25 25.98 -3.71
CA GLN A 27 -46.78 24.98 -2.79
C GLN A 27 -46.82 25.45 -1.34
N ALA A 28 -46.18 26.56 -0.97
CA ALA A 28 -46.20 27.09 0.39
C ALA A 28 -47.45 27.90 0.76
N GLY A 29 -48.25 28.28 -0.24
CA GLY A 29 -49.43 29.12 -0.05
C GLY A 29 -50.75 28.36 0.28
N ARG A 30 -50.78 27.05 0.09
CA ARG A 30 -52.00 26.24 0.29
C ARG A 30 -52.06 25.45 1.63
N CYS A 31 -51.01 25.45 2.40
CA CYS A 31 -50.92 24.65 3.65
C CYS A 31 -51.34 25.42 4.92
N LEU A 32 -51.74 26.70 4.84
CA LEU A 32 -52.04 27.55 6.01
C LEU A 32 -53.54 27.73 6.33
N ARG A 33 -54.43 27.04 5.64
CA ARG A 33 -55.90 27.16 5.92
C ARG A 33 -56.55 25.90 6.49
N ILE A 34 -55.85 24.82 6.77
CA ILE A 34 -56.41 23.58 7.35
C ILE A 34 -55.83 23.32 8.76
N LYS A 35 -55.46 24.34 9.51
CA LYS A 35 -54.86 24.19 10.85
C LYS A 35 -55.82 24.52 12.02
N ARG A 36 -57.14 24.51 11.83
CA ARG A 36 -58.04 24.86 12.97
C ARG A 36 -59.15 23.88 13.32
N VAL A 37 -59.29 22.74 12.72
CA VAL A 37 -60.42 21.82 13.02
C VAL A 37 -60.04 20.44 13.54
N ILE A 38 -58.76 19.99 13.44
CA ILE A 38 -58.43 18.65 13.99
C ILE A 38 -57.38 18.80 15.08
N ARG A 39 -57.83 19.37 16.22
CA ARG A 39 -57.02 19.45 17.44
C ARG A 39 -57.71 18.76 18.63
N ARG A 40 -58.33 17.65 18.45
CA ARG A 40 -58.77 16.73 19.52
C ARG A 40 -59.22 15.43 18.89
N LEU A 41 -58.34 14.53 18.62
CA LEU A 41 -58.51 13.07 18.53
C LEU A 41 -57.31 12.54 17.71
N VAL A 42 -56.47 11.92 18.37
CA VAL A 42 -55.44 10.92 18.01
C VAL A 42 -54.15 11.22 18.79
N LEU A 43 -54.30 11.18 20.13
CA LEU A 43 -53.21 10.74 21.00
C LEU A 43 -53.40 9.23 21.12
N GLY A 44 -52.84 8.50 20.18
CA GLY A 44 -52.91 7.04 20.22
C GLY A 44 -52.33 6.46 18.97
N SER A 45 -51.20 5.76 19.08
CA SER A 45 -50.63 4.89 18.06
C SER A 45 -50.01 5.57 16.83
N CYS A 46 -48.83 6.16 16.98
CA CYS A 46 -47.81 6.13 15.97
C CYS A 46 -46.51 5.58 16.57
N LEU A 47 -46.55 4.35 17.11
CA LEU A 47 -45.37 3.49 17.03
C LEU A 47 -45.23 3.16 15.56
N ALA A 48 -44.61 4.04 14.80
CA ALA A 48 -44.06 3.71 13.50
C ALA A 48 -43.01 2.65 13.73
N LEU A 49 -43.39 1.41 13.50
CA LEU A 49 -42.49 0.32 13.23
C LEU A 49 -41.64 0.75 12.03
N THR A 50 -40.52 1.42 12.28
CA THR A 50 -39.42 1.44 11.36
C THR A 50 -38.88 0.02 11.35
N VAL A 51 -39.55 -0.85 10.57
CA VAL A 51 -38.95 -2.07 10.09
C VAL A 51 -37.83 -1.58 9.18
N GLY A 52 -36.69 -1.31 9.78
CA GLY A 52 -35.42 -1.22 9.04
C GLY A 52 -35.29 -2.56 8.33
N CYS A 53 -35.54 -2.58 7.04
CA CYS A 53 -34.99 -3.63 6.17
C CYS A 53 -33.47 -3.57 6.34
N SER A 54 -32.94 -4.18 7.37
CA SER A 54 -31.58 -4.65 7.37
C SER A 54 -31.54 -5.67 6.25
N ALA A 55 -31.10 -5.25 5.08
CA ALA A 55 -30.67 -6.16 4.05
C ALA A 55 -29.52 -6.98 4.66
N THR A 56 -29.84 -8.12 5.25
CA THR A 56 -28.88 -9.10 5.75
C THR A 56 -28.20 -9.86 4.60
N GLY A 57 -28.00 -9.20 3.47
CA GLY A 57 -27.08 -9.68 2.44
C GLY A 57 -25.67 -9.60 3.03
N LYS A 58 -24.97 -10.73 3.12
CA LYS A 58 -23.53 -10.69 3.43
C LYS A 58 -22.88 -9.70 2.48
N THR A 59 -22.15 -8.72 3.00
CA THR A 59 -21.39 -7.79 2.18
C THR A 59 -20.42 -8.61 1.33
N ASN A 60 -20.32 -8.27 0.04
CA ASN A 60 -19.40 -8.97 -0.88
C ASN A 60 -17.98 -8.38 -0.83
N THR A 61 -17.70 -7.52 0.14
CA THR A 61 -16.44 -6.77 0.22
C THR A 61 -15.84 -6.79 1.62
N PHE A 62 -14.56 -6.48 1.69
CA PHE A 62 -13.86 -6.14 2.93
C PHE A 62 -12.93 -4.94 2.68
N ILE A 63 -12.47 -4.30 3.75
CA ILE A 63 -11.53 -3.18 3.67
C ILE A 63 -10.11 -3.70 3.87
N LEU A 64 -9.22 -3.37 2.93
CA LEU A 64 -7.78 -3.53 3.06
C LEU A 64 -7.16 -2.17 3.36
N THR A 65 -6.35 -2.09 4.40
CA THR A 65 -5.68 -0.86 4.80
C THR A 65 -4.25 -1.15 5.29
N ALA A 66 -3.43 -0.12 5.44
CA ALA A 66 -2.10 -0.26 5.99
C ALA A 66 -1.67 0.97 6.81
N ASP A 67 -0.95 0.73 7.89
CA ASP A 67 -0.23 1.74 8.64
C ASP A 67 1.24 1.67 8.22
N LEU A 68 1.71 2.69 7.53
CA LEU A 68 3.05 2.73 6.93
C LEU A 68 3.89 3.85 7.54
N PRO A 69 5.21 3.67 7.67
CA PRO A 69 6.12 4.74 8.05
C PRO A 69 6.10 5.92 7.05
N PRO A 70 6.59 7.12 7.45
CA PRO A 70 6.77 8.23 6.52
C PRO A 70 7.60 7.81 5.29
N ASN A 71 7.28 8.38 4.13
CA ASN A 71 7.92 8.09 2.83
C ASN A 71 7.70 6.66 2.31
N PHE A 72 6.74 5.94 2.87
CA PHE A 72 6.29 4.66 2.35
C PHE A 72 4.99 4.84 1.55
N ALA A 73 4.81 3.91 0.61
CA ALA A 73 3.57 3.72 -0.13
C ALA A 73 3.36 2.23 -0.38
N TYR A 74 2.16 1.83 -0.76
CA TYR A 74 1.94 0.48 -1.26
C TYR A 74 0.99 0.47 -2.44
N ALA A 75 1.09 -0.59 -3.24
CA ALA A 75 0.10 -0.94 -4.23
C ALA A 75 -0.39 -2.37 -3.98
N ALA A 76 -1.70 -2.57 -4.02
CA ALA A 76 -2.30 -3.88 -3.83
C ALA A 76 -2.90 -4.40 -5.13
N ARG A 77 -2.67 -5.67 -5.43
CA ARG A 77 -3.24 -6.37 -6.59
C ARG A 77 -4.04 -7.57 -6.12
N ALA A 78 -5.34 -7.55 -6.35
CA ALA A 78 -6.20 -8.70 -6.08
C ALA A 78 -6.17 -9.69 -7.25
N ASN A 79 -5.86 -10.94 -6.93
CA ASN A 79 -5.87 -12.04 -7.87
C ASN A 79 -7.13 -12.86 -7.68
N TYR A 80 -7.90 -13.00 -8.75
CA TYR A 80 -9.13 -13.79 -8.77
C TYR A 80 -8.94 -15.04 -9.60
N VAL A 81 -9.60 -16.10 -9.20
CA VAL A 81 -9.65 -17.36 -9.93
C VAL A 81 -11.11 -17.72 -10.24
N PRO A 82 -11.40 -18.52 -11.26
CA PRO A 82 -12.74 -19.03 -11.48
C PRO A 82 -13.31 -19.70 -10.24
N ALA A 83 -14.59 -19.45 -9.96
CA ALA A 83 -15.28 -20.06 -8.83
C ALA A 83 -15.25 -21.59 -8.94
N LYS A 84 -15.41 -22.30 -7.81
CA LYS A 84 -15.36 -23.76 -7.78
C LYS A 84 -16.39 -24.35 -8.74
N GLY A 85 -15.92 -25.22 -9.64
CA GLY A 85 -16.77 -25.87 -10.66
C GLY A 85 -16.83 -25.12 -11.99
N GLU A 86 -16.32 -23.89 -12.06
CA GLU A 86 -16.28 -23.11 -13.30
C GLU A 86 -15.04 -23.44 -14.13
N THR A 87 -15.24 -23.55 -15.45
CA THR A 87 -14.16 -23.82 -16.42
C THR A 87 -13.89 -22.64 -17.35
N CYS A 88 -14.56 -21.52 -17.12
CA CYS A 88 -14.43 -20.33 -17.93
C CYS A 88 -13.04 -19.68 -17.78
N THR A 89 -12.62 -18.96 -18.82
CA THR A 89 -11.39 -18.15 -18.83
C THR A 89 -11.74 -16.68 -19.00
N VAL A 90 -10.90 -15.82 -18.45
CA VAL A 90 -11.00 -14.37 -18.62
C VAL A 90 -9.82 -13.84 -19.45
N PRO A 91 -9.95 -12.68 -20.11
CA PRO A 91 -8.83 -12.07 -20.80
C PRO A 91 -7.63 -11.91 -19.87
N GLY A 92 -6.45 -12.34 -20.32
CA GLY A 92 -5.23 -12.35 -19.50
C GLY A 92 -4.93 -13.70 -18.82
N GLY A 93 -5.71 -14.75 -19.04
CA GLY A 93 -5.45 -16.11 -18.55
C GLY A 93 -6.41 -16.59 -17.47
N ARG A 94 -5.96 -17.55 -16.65
CA ARG A 94 -6.77 -18.19 -15.62
C ARG A 94 -7.11 -17.28 -14.43
N ASN A 95 -6.31 -16.24 -14.20
CA ASN A 95 -6.46 -15.32 -13.09
C ASN A 95 -6.72 -13.92 -13.62
N THR A 96 -7.57 -13.18 -12.93
CA THR A 96 -7.77 -11.75 -13.18
C THR A 96 -7.07 -10.96 -12.08
N GLN A 97 -6.13 -10.09 -12.46
CA GLN A 97 -5.47 -9.17 -11.54
C GLN A 97 -6.12 -7.80 -11.62
N ILE A 98 -6.45 -7.27 -10.46
CA ILE A 98 -7.03 -5.93 -10.33
C ILE A 98 -6.16 -5.14 -9.37
N GLY A 99 -5.62 -4.02 -9.87
CA GLY A 99 -4.84 -3.11 -9.05
C GLY A 99 -5.75 -2.25 -8.17
N PHE A 100 -5.41 -2.13 -6.92
CA PHE A 100 -5.94 -1.14 -5.99
C PHE A 100 -4.81 -0.27 -5.51
N ASN A 101 -5.12 0.92 -5.08
CA ASN A 101 -4.17 1.92 -4.62
C ASN A 101 -3.07 2.19 -5.64
N VAL A 102 -3.04 3.39 -6.05
CA VAL A 102 -1.94 3.91 -6.87
C VAL A 102 -0.77 4.16 -5.94
N GLU A 103 0.44 3.90 -6.41
CA GLU A 103 1.65 4.30 -5.72
C GLU A 103 1.62 5.81 -5.47
N GLU A 104 1.42 6.20 -4.22
CA GLU A 104 1.53 7.57 -3.79
C GLU A 104 2.54 7.66 -2.65
N TRP A 105 3.50 8.55 -2.82
CA TRP A 105 4.43 8.93 -1.77
C TRP A 105 3.75 9.91 -0.83
N ARG A 106 3.29 9.41 0.32
CA ARG A 106 2.53 10.20 1.29
C ARG A 106 3.24 10.28 2.62
N THR A 107 3.18 11.43 3.23
CA THR A 107 3.53 11.61 4.65
C THR A 107 2.37 11.26 5.55
N GLU A 108 1.13 11.38 5.06
CA GLU A 108 -0.09 10.93 5.71
C GLU A 108 -0.73 9.83 4.90
N TYR A 109 -0.99 8.71 5.54
CA TYR A 109 -1.64 7.58 4.92
C TYR A 109 -3.17 7.69 5.11
N LYS A 110 -3.91 7.54 4.00
CA LYS A 110 -5.35 7.32 4.07
C LYS A 110 -5.62 5.90 3.62
N PRO A 111 -6.15 5.06 4.49
CA PRO A 111 -6.50 3.72 4.12
C PRO A 111 -7.57 3.79 3.06
N ASP A 112 -7.66 2.80 2.13
CA ASP A 112 -8.91 2.68 1.45
C ASP A 112 -8.91 1.86 0.20
N SER A 113 -8.85 0.57 0.40
CA SER A 113 -9.20 -0.32 -0.69
C SER A 113 -10.35 -1.20 -0.26
N GLU A 114 -11.51 -0.95 -0.81
CA GLU A 114 -12.62 -1.89 -0.74
C GLU A 114 -12.37 -3.00 -1.75
N VAL A 115 -12.27 -4.23 -1.27
CA VAL A 115 -11.91 -5.40 -2.06
C VAL A 115 -13.11 -6.32 -2.19
N GLU A 116 -13.52 -6.59 -3.42
CA GLU A 116 -14.60 -7.54 -3.71
C GLU A 116 -14.13 -8.99 -3.48
N LEU A 117 -14.95 -9.79 -2.87
CA LEU A 117 -14.69 -11.22 -2.65
C LEU A 117 -15.09 -12.07 -3.87
N HIS A 118 -16.14 -11.68 -4.56
CA HIS A 118 -16.66 -12.32 -5.76
C HIS A 118 -16.91 -11.30 -6.85
N ARG A 119 -16.57 -11.64 -8.07
CA ARG A 119 -16.77 -10.81 -9.25
C ARG A 119 -17.23 -11.66 -10.42
N THR A 120 -17.93 -11.05 -11.35
CA THR A 120 -18.20 -11.66 -12.65
C THR A 120 -17.53 -10.84 -13.74
N VAL A 121 -16.68 -11.47 -14.53
CA VAL A 121 -15.97 -10.82 -15.64
C VAL A 121 -16.29 -11.58 -16.92
N ILE A 122 -16.93 -10.92 -17.88
CA ILE A 122 -17.37 -11.50 -19.17
C ILE A 122 -18.14 -12.82 -18.95
N GLY A 123 -19.10 -12.79 -18.00
CA GLY A 123 -19.92 -13.96 -17.67
C GLY A 123 -19.22 -15.06 -16.85
N CYS A 124 -17.95 -14.90 -16.53
CA CYS A 124 -17.19 -15.85 -15.72
C CYS A 124 -17.26 -15.46 -14.24
N PRO A 125 -17.85 -16.27 -13.35
CA PRO A 125 -17.82 -16.02 -11.92
C PRO A 125 -16.42 -16.26 -11.36
N LEU A 126 -15.90 -15.28 -10.66
CA LEU A 126 -14.57 -15.29 -10.07
C LEU A 126 -14.65 -15.14 -8.55
N VAL A 127 -13.69 -15.72 -7.87
CA VAL A 127 -13.51 -15.62 -6.42
C VAL A 127 -12.09 -15.15 -6.10
N LEU A 128 -11.99 -14.29 -5.08
CA LEU A 128 -10.70 -13.79 -4.61
C LEU A 128 -9.84 -14.95 -4.10
N ASN A 129 -8.60 -15.02 -4.59
CA ASN A 129 -7.65 -16.06 -4.22
C ASN A 129 -6.45 -15.53 -3.43
N SER A 130 -5.97 -14.33 -3.76
CA SER A 130 -4.88 -13.69 -3.04
C SER A 130 -4.80 -12.20 -3.34
N ILE A 131 -4.11 -11.46 -2.46
CA ILE A 131 -3.72 -10.09 -2.72
C ILE A 131 -2.19 -10.02 -2.59
N GLU A 132 -1.54 -9.47 -3.59
CA GLU A 132 -0.13 -9.10 -3.56
C GLU A 132 -0.01 -7.63 -3.16
N LEU A 133 0.88 -7.36 -2.22
CA LEU A 133 1.15 -6.03 -1.69
C LEU A 133 2.57 -5.65 -2.08
N ASN A 134 2.73 -4.71 -2.99
CA ASN A 134 4.03 -4.12 -3.27
C ASN A 134 4.25 -2.93 -2.33
N ILE A 135 5.27 -3.01 -1.50
CA ILE A 135 5.64 -2.00 -0.51
C ILE A 135 6.80 -1.20 -1.09
N TYR A 136 6.69 0.12 -1.10
CA TYR A 136 7.70 1.05 -1.62
C TYR A 136 8.13 2.00 -0.53
N ALA A 137 9.41 2.41 -0.56
CA ALA A 137 9.92 3.44 0.34
C ALA A 137 10.96 4.30 -0.38
N LYS A 138 10.93 5.62 -0.14
CA LYS A 138 11.95 6.55 -0.62
C LYS A 138 13.06 6.75 0.40
N TYR A 139 14.30 6.86 -0.08
CA TYR A 139 15.47 7.15 0.75
C TYR A 139 16.26 8.38 0.29
N GLY A 140 15.86 9.01 -0.80
CA GLY A 140 16.48 10.21 -1.36
C GLY A 140 15.49 11.01 -2.19
N THR A 141 16.01 12.00 -2.91
CA THR A 141 15.22 12.96 -3.68
C THR A 141 15.12 12.62 -5.17
N ASP A 142 16.08 11.86 -5.68
CA ASP A 142 16.11 11.46 -7.08
C ASP A 142 14.99 10.46 -7.38
N ARG A 143 14.52 10.46 -8.63
CA ARG A 143 13.47 9.57 -9.08
C ARG A 143 13.78 8.08 -8.85
N GLY A 144 15.05 7.71 -8.88
CA GLY A 144 15.52 6.35 -8.65
C GLY A 144 15.83 6.00 -7.19
N ASP A 145 15.73 6.97 -6.26
CA ASP A 145 16.08 6.78 -4.87
C ASP A 145 14.90 6.17 -4.08
N PHE A 146 14.48 4.99 -4.48
CA PHE A 146 13.46 4.20 -3.78
C PHE A 146 13.85 2.73 -3.74
N GLY A 147 13.31 2.01 -2.77
CA GLY A 147 13.36 0.56 -2.67
C GLY A 147 11.95 -0.01 -2.66
N SER A 148 11.84 -1.27 -3.02
CA SER A 148 10.56 -2.00 -2.96
C SER A 148 10.76 -3.40 -2.41
N ASP A 149 9.71 -3.89 -1.76
CA ASP A 149 9.57 -5.27 -1.35
C ASP A 149 8.08 -5.63 -1.38
N PHE A 150 7.71 -6.84 -0.99
CA PHE A 150 6.34 -7.30 -1.10
C PHE A 150 5.82 -7.97 0.17
N GLY A 151 4.50 -8.04 0.26
CA GLY A 151 3.74 -8.84 1.20
C GLY A 151 2.62 -9.57 0.49
N LYS A 152 1.91 -10.44 1.19
CA LYS A 152 0.84 -11.24 0.59
C LYS A 152 -0.28 -11.54 1.57
N ILE A 153 -1.51 -11.47 1.09
CA ILE A 153 -2.67 -12.02 1.75
C ILE A 153 -3.15 -13.21 0.92
N ALA A 154 -3.19 -14.39 1.52
CA ALA A 154 -3.79 -15.57 0.91
C ALA A 154 -5.27 -15.66 1.30
N VAL A 155 -6.14 -15.92 0.33
CA VAL A 155 -7.56 -16.17 0.58
C VAL A 155 -7.89 -17.58 0.06
N ARG A 156 -8.52 -18.38 0.90
CA ARG A 156 -8.83 -19.78 0.59
C ARG A 156 -10.28 -20.08 0.96
N THR A 157 -10.87 -21.02 0.28
CA THR A 157 -12.20 -21.56 0.66
C THR A 157 -12.15 -22.36 1.95
N HIS A 158 -10.97 -22.95 2.22
CA HIS A 158 -10.71 -23.77 3.42
C HIS A 158 -9.30 -23.49 3.93
N LEU A 159 -9.19 -23.23 5.22
CA LEU A 159 -7.96 -23.12 5.97
C LEU A 159 -8.13 -23.79 7.33
N ASP A 160 -7.08 -24.41 7.84
CA ASP A 160 -7.05 -24.88 9.23
C ASP A 160 -7.11 -23.69 10.19
N GLU A 161 -7.77 -23.83 11.33
CA GLU A 161 -7.97 -22.74 12.29
C GLU A 161 -6.65 -22.08 12.74
N ARG A 162 -5.58 -22.86 12.87
CA ARG A 162 -4.25 -22.37 13.24
C ARG A 162 -3.59 -21.47 12.21
N ASP A 163 -4.02 -21.56 10.93
CA ASP A 163 -3.43 -20.84 9.82
C ASP A 163 -4.26 -19.61 9.43
N LYS A 164 -5.42 -19.43 10.06
CA LYS A 164 -6.32 -18.29 9.82
C LYS A 164 -5.90 -17.06 10.63
N GLY A 165 -5.91 -15.92 9.97
CA GLY A 165 -5.92 -14.64 10.68
C GLY A 165 -7.15 -14.49 11.58
N THR A 166 -6.98 -13.86 12.73
CA THR A 166 -8.03 -13.66 13.72
C THR A 166 -8.56 -12.24 13.64
N PHE A 167 -9.87 -12.08 13.87
CA PHE A 167 -10.51 -10.77 13.93
C PHE A 167 -10.87 -10.43 15.39
N ASN A 168 -10.64 -9.18 15.77
CA ASN A 168 -11.05 -8.66 17.05
C ASN A 168 -12.58 -8.40 17.09
N ALA A 169 -13.10 -7.94 18.22
CA ALA A 169 -14.52 -7.63 18.39
C ALA A 169 -15.03 -6.53 17.44
N ALA A 170 -14.16 -5.63 16.99
CA ALA A 170 -14.50 -4.60 16.01
C ALA A 170 -14.51 -5.12 14.56
N GLY A 171 -14.13 -6.37 14.34
CA GLY A 171 -14.04 -6.96 13.00
C GLY A 171 -12.77 -6.57 12.25
N GLU A 172 -11.71 -6.21 12.96
CA GLU A 172 -10.40 -5.89 12.40
C GLU A 172 -9.40 -7.01 12.67
N SER A 173 -8.58 -7.30 11.68
CA SER A 173 -7.44 -8.21 11.78
C SER A 173 -6.18 -7.48 11.37
N GLU A 174 -5.11 -7.65 12.13
CA GLU A 174 -3.83 -7.02 11.88
C GLU A 174 -2.79 -8.08 11.54
N PHE A 175 -1.91 -7.76 10.60
CA PHE A 175 -0.69 -8.51 10.35
C PHE A 175 0.47 -7.54 10.19
N TYR A 176 1.69 -8.00 10.43
CA TYR A 176 2.78 -7.12 10.73
C TYR A 176 3.97 -7.35 9.81
N GLY A 177 4.74 -6.30 9.60
CA GLY A 177 6.01 -6.37 8.90
C GLY A 177 7.01 -5.39 9.48
N GLN A 178 8.27 -5.76 9.42
CA GLN A 178 9.38 -4.86 9.68
C GLN A 178 10.25 -4.76 8.43
N CYS A 179 10.36 -3.56 7.89
CA CYS A 179 11.25 -3.27 6.77
C CYS A 179 12.58 -2.74 7.31
N GLN A 180 13.65 -3.07 6.62
CA GLN A 180 15.01 -2.60 6.92
C GLN A 180 15.66 -2.11 5.63
N TRP A 181 16.37 -0.99 5.70
CA TRP A 181 17.24 -0.58 4.62
C TRP A 181 18.53 -1.39 4.61
N LEU A 182 18.80 -1.98 3.47
CA LEU A 182 20.07 -2.60 3.16
C LEU A 182 20.79 -1.73 2.14
N PHE A 183 22.04 -1.37 2.41
CA PHE A 183 22.80 -0.51 1.53
C PHE A 183 23.91 -1.26 0.79
N ARG A 184 24.21 -0.82 -0.41
CA ARG A 184 25.34 -1.24 -1.22
C ARG A 184 25.80 -0.11 -2.13
N THR A 185 26.96 -0.28 -2.76
CA THR A 185 27.37 0.61 -3.84
C THR A 185 26.96 0.06 -5.20
N SER A 186 26.78 0.95 -6.18
CA SER A 186 26.47 0.63 -7.56
C SER A 186 27.29 1.48 -8.52
N GLY A 187 27.71 0.86 -9.64
CA GLY A 187 28.48 1.50 -10.70
C GLY A 187 29.93 1.85 -10.33
N SER A 188 30.69 2.37 -11.29
CA SER A 188 32.10 2.73 -11.15
C SER A 188 32.35 3.86 -10.14
N LEU A 189 31.37 4.75 -9.97
CA LEU A 189 31.42 5.82 -8.97
C LEU A 189 31.08 5.35 -7.57
N ARG A 190 30.74 4.07 -7.38
CA ARG A 190 30.31 3.50 -6.10
C ARG A 190 29.25 4.33 -5.43
N ARG A 191 28.20 4.72 -6.18
CA ARG A 191 27.05 5.44 -5.61
C ARG A 191 26.29 4.53 -4.67
N ILE A 192 25.95 5.03 -3.49
CA ILE A 192 25.07 4.35 -2.54
C ILE A 192 23.70 4.16 -3.17
N VAL A 193 23.22 2.93 -3.12
CA VAL A 193 21.85 2.56 -3.40
C VAL A 193 21.32 1.73 -2.25
N LYS A 194 20.03 1.86 -1.95
CA LYS A 194 19.39 1.11 -0.88
C LYS A 194 18.38 0.13 -1.43
N ILE A 195 18.26 -0.98 -0.74
CA ILE A 195 17.30 -2.05 -1.01
C ILE A 195 16.41 -2.13 0.20
N LEU A 196 15.10 -2.17 -0.01
CA LEU A 196 14.14 -2.41 1.05
C LEU A 196 14.02 -3.92 1.27
N ASP A 197 14.14 -4.38 2.50
CA ASP A 197 13.96 -5.78 2.90
C ASP A 197 12.91 -5.83 4.01
N CYS A 198 11.73 -6.35 3.69
CA CYS A 198 10.60 -6.43 4.61
C CYS A 198 10.38 -7.87 5.06
N LYS A 199 10.40 -8.08 6.35
CA LYS A 199 10.18 -9.39 6.97
C LYS A 199 8.86 -9.39 7.71
N ASP A 200 8.23 -10.55 7.73
CA ASP A 200 7.09 -10.81 8.58
C ASP A 200 7.46 -10.73 10.05
N THR A 201 6.56 -10.22 10.89
CA THR A 201 6.73 -10.17 12.35
C THR A 201 5.47 -10.60 13.06
N ASP A 202 5.63 -11.04 14.30
CA ASP A 202 4.50 -11.14 15.21
C ASP A 202 4.08 -9.75 15.76
N ALA A 203 3.01 -9.72 16.54
CA ALA A 203 2.50 -8.48 17.14
C ALA A 203 3.50 -7.84 18.13
N GLN A 204 4.46 -8.60 18.67
CA GLN A 204 5.51 -8.14 19.56
C GLN A 204 6.70 -7.57 18.79
N GLY A 205 6.74 -7.75 17.46
CA GLY A 205 7.82 -7.30 16.60
C GLY A 205 8.96 -8.30 16.44
N ASN A 206 8.77 -9.54 16.87
CA ASN A 206 9.76 -10.60 16.63
C ASN A 206 9.71 -11.01 15.17
N LEU A 207 10.86 -11.03 14.52
CA LEU A 207 10.98 -11.43 13.11
C LEU A 207 10.62 -12.90 12.94
N THR A 208 9.78 -13.18 11.97
CA THR A 208 9.48 -14.53 11.51
C THR A 208 10.17 -14.81 10.17
N ARG A 209 9.86 -15.92 9.55
CA ARG A 209 10.42 -16.24 8.23
C ARG A 209 9.52 -15.69 7.11
N GLY A 210 10.16 -15.10 6.11
CA GLY A 210 9.50 -14.63 4.90
C GLY A 210 9.10 -13.17 4.95
N HIS A 211 8.29 -12.77 3.99
CA HIS A 211 7.74 -11.43 3.85
C HIS A 211 6.42 -11.31 4.63
N PRO A 212 5.92 -10.09 4.90
CA PRO A 212 4.64 -9.88 5.57
C PRO A 212 3.53 -10.72 4.95
N PHE A 213 2.87 -11.52 5.78
CA PHE A 213 1.91 -12.52 5.30
C PHE A 213 0.71 -12.68 6.23
N ALA A 214 -0.47 -12.78 5.62
CA ALA A 214 -1.68 -13.18 6.32
C ALA A 214 -2.49 -14.18 5.47
N ALA A 215 -3.31 -14.99 6.12
CA ALA A 215 -4.20 -15.91 5.44
C ALA A 215 -5.59 -15.87 6.07
N TYR A 216 -6.63 -15.87 5.23
CA TYR A 216 -8.02 -15.84 5.66
C TYR A 216 -8.85 -16.83 4.86
N SER A 217 -9.87 -17.39 5.48
CA SER A 217 -10.92 -18.06 4.71
C SER A 217 -11.87 -17.02 4.10
N LEU A 218 -12.39 -17.34 2.93
CA LEU A 218 -13.23 -16.43 2.17
C LEU A 218 -14.48 -15.98 2.95
N ASP A 219 -15.01 -16.84 3.79
CA ASP A 219 -16.20 -16.61 4.62
C ASP A 219 -15.94 -15.73 5.85
N GLN A 220 -14.67 -15.52 6.24
CA GLN A 220 -14.29 -14.65 7.35
C GLN A 220 -14.29 -13.16 6.96
N LEU A 221 -14.08 -12.84 5.68
CA LEU A 221 -13.76 -11.49 5.21
C LEU A 221 -14.97 -10.55 5.03
N PRO A 222 -16.20 -11.01 4.76
CA PRO A 222 -17.33 -10.11 4.49
C PRO A 222 -17.53 -9.04 5.57
N GLY A 223 -17.43 -7.76 5.19
CA GLY A 223 -17.61 -6.60 6.07
C GLY A 223 -16.50 -6.40 7.10
N LYS A 224 -15.36 -7.05 6.95
CA LYS A 224 -14.21 -6.96 7.86
C LYS A 224 -13.16 -5.98 7.36
N THR A 225 -12.22 -5.64 8.24
CA THR A 225 -11.03 -4.83 7.91
C THR A 225 -9.78 -5.65 8.15
N VAL A 226 -8.91 -5.69 7.16
CA VAL A 226 -7.56 -6.29 7.25
C VAL A 226 -6.54 -5.17 7.16
N ARG A 227 -5.66 -5.09 8.15
CA ARG A 227 -4.68 -4.01 8.30
C ARG A 227 -3.25 -4.55 8.31
N LEU A 228 -2.45 -4.10 7.35
CA LEU A 228 -0.99 -4.29 7.39
C LEU A 228 -0.36 -3.19 8.25
N LYS A 229 0.44 -3.56 9.23
CA LYS A 229 1.25 -2.63 10.03
C LYS A 229 2.72 -2.83 9.71
N VAL A 230 3.36 -1.81 9.15
CA VAL A 230 4.79 -1.83 8.80
C VAL A 230 5.57 -0.93 9.74
N LYS A 231 6.70 -1.44 10.25
CA LYS A 231 7.70 -0.66 10.97
C LYS A 231 8.98 -0.60 10.15
N LEU A 232 9.71 0.50 10.25
CA LEU A 232 11.06 0.61 9.70
C LEU A 232 12.07 0.41 10.82
N ALA A 233 13.04 -0.46 10.60
CA ALA A 233 14.15 -0.66 11.53
C ALA A 233 15.08 0.56 11.53
N ASP A 234 15.53 0.98 12.70
CA ASP A 234 16.40 2.14 12.87
C ASP A 234 17.81 1.94 12.30
N VAL A 235 18.24 0.69 12.19
CA VAL A 235 19.62 0.36 11.80
C VAL A 235 19.64 -0.19 10.36
N GLU A 236 20.42 0.46 9.53
CA GLU A 236 20.73 -0.03 8.19
C GLU A 236 21.89 -1.04 8.23
N ARG A 237 21.92 -1.97 7.27
CA ARG A 237 22.95 -3.00 7.16
C ARG A 237 23.48 -3.12 5.73
N PRO A 238 24.75 -3.56 5.56
CA PRO A 238 25.23 -3.91 4.22
C PRO A 238 24.39 -5.04 3.59
N TYR A 239 24.02 -4.85 2.33
CA TYR A 239 23.30 -5.88 1.55
C TYR A 239 24.17 -7.11 1.28
N MET A 240 25.45 -6.88 0.91
CA MET A 240 26.41 -7.96 0.65
C MET A 240 27.38 -8.08 1.82
N LYS A 241 27.50 -9.28 2.35
CA LYS A 241 28.52 -9.60 3.37
C LYS A 241 29.92 -9.44 2.78
N ASP A 242 30.90 -9.17 3.63
CA ASP A 242 32.31 -9.02 3.27
C ASP A 242 32.61 -7.96 2.21
N THR A 243 31.79 -6.91 2.15
CA THR A 243 32.03 -5.77 1.27
C THR A 243 32.13 -4.45 2.04
N TRP A 244 31.86 -4.49 3.32
CA TRP A 244 31.90 -3.36 4.25
C TRP A 244 32.47 -3.82 5.59
N VAL A 245 33.26 -2.96 6.21
CA VAL A 245 33.80 -3.18 7.56
C VAL A 245 33.09 -2.21 8.52
N LYS A 246 32.57 -2.76 9.62
CA LYS A 246 32.00 -1.95 10.69
C LYS A 246 33.10 -1.26 11.46
N VAL A 247 32.97 0.05 11.64
CA VAL A 247 33.91 0.90 12.38
C VAL A 247 33.12 1.80 13.33
N PRO A 248 33.79 2.49 14.28
CA PRO A 248 33.15 3.52 15.06
C PRO A 248 32.50 4.57 14.13
N GLY A 249 31.24 4.90 14.36
CA GLY A 249 30.48 5.86 13.53
C GLY A 249 29.86 5.30 12.25
N GLY A 250 30.09 3.99 11.92
CA GLY A 250 29.40 3.42 10.76
C GLY A 250 30.15 2.31 10.03
N TRP A 251 30.26 2.41 8.71
CA TRP A 251 30.78 1.39 7.82
C TRP A 251 31.74 1.97 6.80
N LYS A 252 32.87 1.34 6.60
CA LYS A 252 33.84 1.63 5.52
C LYS A 252 33.67 0.64 4.39
N ARG A 253 33.73 1.15 3.15
CA ARG A 253 33.64 0.34 1.94
C ARG A 253 35.01 -0.26 1.61
N CYS A 254 35.11 -1.60 1.51
CA CYS A 254 36.32 -2.25 1.07
C CYS A 254 36.73 -1.81 -0.33
N MET A 255 38.03 -1.80 -0.61
CA MET A 255 38.57 -1.41 -1.91
C MET A 255 38.28 -2.49 -2.97
N GLY A 256 38.34 -3.75 -2.59
CA GLY A 256 38.45 -4.84 -3.56
C GLY A 256 39.81 -4.85 -4.23
N ASP A 257 39.90 -5.39 -5.44
CA ASP A 257 41.15 -5.41 -6.21
C ASP A 257 41.62 -4.01 -6.66
N ASN A 258 40.64 -3.16 -6.99
CA ASN A 258 40.88 -1.77 -7.37
C ASN A 258 39.55 -0.97 -7.25
N PHE A 259 39.61 0.32 -7.57
CA PHE A 259 38.42 1.20 -7.45
C PHE A 259 37.28 0.81 -8.44
N GLU A 260 37.63 0.15 -9.55
CA GLU A 260 36.65 -0.27 -10.56
C GLU A 260 36.00 -1.61 -10.24
N ASP A 261 36.51 -2.34 -9.24
CA ASP A 261 35.87 -3.56 -8.74
C ASP A 261 34.50 -3.24 -8.13
N GLN A 262 33.44 -3.60 -8.85
CA GLN A 262 32.06 -3.31 -8.44
C GLN A 262 31.66 -4.08 -7.18
N TYR A 263 32.17 -5.29 -7.01
CA TYR A 263 31.86 -6.09 -5.82
C TYR A 263 32.66 -5.62 -4.62
N ALA A 264 33.94 -5.30 -4.84
CA ALA A 264 34.86 -4.80 -3.84
C ALA A 264 34.78 -5.59 -2.52
N PHE A 265 34.94 -6.92 -2.61
CA PHE A 265 35.00 -7.78 -1.45
C PHE A 265 36.26 -7.46 -0.62
N CYS A 266 36.16 -7.62 0.68
CA CYS A 266 37.27 -7.38 1.58
C CYS A 266 38.38 -8.45 1.46
N TYR A 267 38.05 -9.69 1.16
CA TYR A 267 39.00 -10.83 0.95
C TYR A 267 40.15 -10.90 1.95
N GLY A 268 39.86 -10.62 3.23
CA GLY A 268 40.91 -10.58 4.26
C GLY A 268 41.69 -9.26 4.32
N ASN A 269 41.48 -8.34 3.39
CA ASN A 269 41.99 -6.98 3.49
C ASN A 269 40.99 -6.06 4.15
N TYR A 270 41.19 -5.79 5.43
CA TYR A 270 40.33 -4.90 6.24
C TYR A 270 41.00 -3.55 6.54
N LYS A 271 42.00 -3.17 5.74
CA LYS A 271 42.79 -1.92 5.90
C LYS A 271 42.57 -0.93 4.77
N ASP A 272 42.37 -1.42 3.55
CA ASP A 272 42.26 -0.58 2.36
C ASP A 272 40.78 -0.35 2.04
N PHE A 273 40.39 0.92 2.07
CA PHE A 273 39.01 1.33 1.88
C PHE A 273 38.90 2.31 0.72
N SER A 274 37.77 2.25 0.03
CA SER A 274 37.44 3.18 -1.04
C SER A 274 36.47 4.25 -0.55
N THR A 275 36.51 5.39 -1.22
CA THR A 275 35.44 6.37 -1.15
C THR A 275 34.19 5.87 -1.90
N PHE A 276 33.05 6.48 -1.62
CA PHE A 276 31.79 6.21 -2.32
C PHE A 276 30.99 7.52 -2.42
N LYS A 277 29.95 7.54 -3.28
CA LYS A 277 29.07 8.69 -3.47
C LYS A 277 27.75 8.47 -2.75
N MET A 278 27.34 9.47 -1.98
CA MET A 278 25.99 9.52 -1.39
C MET A 278 24.96 9.92 -2.47
N PRO A 279 23.66 9.76 -2.22
CA PRO A 279 22.60 10.17 -3.16
C PRO A 279 22.69 11.65 -3.56
N ASP A 280 23.10 12.53 -2.66
CA ASP A 280 23.32 13.96 -2.92
C ASP A 280 24.59 14.28 -3.73
N GLY A 281 25.35 13.24 -4.14
CA GLY A 281 26.61 13.37 -4.88
C GLY A 281 27.85 13.62 -4.04
N SER A 282 27.75 13.80 -2.73
CA SER A 282 28.89 13.98 -1.83
C SER A 282 29.77 12.73 -1.81
N SER A 283 31.11 12.93 -1.65
CA SER A 283 32.08 11.85 -1.57
C SER A 283 32.37 11.54 -0.12
N CYS A 284 32.14 10.31 0.29
CA CYS A 284 32.20 9.88 1.68
C CYS A 284 33.16 8.70 1.88
N THR A 285 33.68 8.56 3.10
CA THR A 285 34.54 7.46 3.56
C THR A 285 33.87 6.57 4.59
N ILE A 286 32.88 7.09 5.31
CA ILE A 286 32.09 6.35 6.29
C ILE A 286 30.60 6.52 6.00
N TYR A 287 29.87 5.43 5.97
CA TYR A 287 28.43 5.40 5.86
C TYR A 287 27.77 5.18 7.23
N PRO A 288 26.69 5.86 7.62
CA PRO A 288 25.99 6.91 6.88
C PRO A 288 26.54 8.33 7.08
N GLY A 289 27.46 8.56 8.02
CA GLY A 289 27.90 9.87 8.50
C GLY A 289 28.80 10.66 7.55
N CYS A 290 29.20 10.10 6.41
CA CYS A 290 30.06 10.66 5.36
C CYS A 290 31.54 10.81 5.72
N THR A 291 31.90 11.32 6.87
CA THR A 291 33.31 11.51 7.30
C THR A 291 33.56 10.88 8.67
N GLU A 292 34.82 10.52 8.92
CA GLU A 292 35.23 10.11 10.25
C GLU A 292 35.13 11.32 11.20
N ASN A 293 34.41 11.15 12.31
CA ASN A 293 34.48 12.13 13.39
C ASN A 293 35.92 12.12 13.92
N LYS A 294 36.69 13.16 13.59
CA LYS A 294 38.05 13.34 14.07
C LYS A 294 38.13 13.83 15.54
N GLU A 295 37.00 13.85 16.22
CA GLU A 295 36.93 14.27 17.62
C GLU A 295 36.78 13.05 18.54
N VAL A 296 37.84 12.28 18.70
CA VAL A 296 38.21 11.60 19.94
C VAL A 296 39.73 11.44 19.90
N THR A 297 40.44 12.53 20.17
CA THR A 297 41.80 12.43 20.70
C THR A 297 41.66 12.51 22.21
N PRO A 298 42.18 11.56 22.97
CA PRO A 298 42.12 11.55 24.43
C PRO A 298 42.96 12.71 25.03
#